data_1ec5e9f3d0f78b3244f33b2522af0f57
#
_entry.id   1ec5e9f3d0f78b3244f33b2522af0f57
#
_cell.length_a   1.000
_cell.length_b   1.000
_cell.length_c   1.000
_cell.angle_alpha   90.00
_cell.angle_beta   90.00
_cell.angle_gamma   90.00
#
_symmetry.space_group_name_H-M   'P 1'
#
loop_
_entity.id
_entity.type
_entity.pdbx_description
1 polymer ?
#
loop_
_entity_poly.entity_id
_entity_poly.type
_entity_poly.pdbx_seq_one_letter_code
_entity_poly.pdbx_strand_id
1 'polypeptide(L)'
;NKSNLVANGILGVSLACCKAAANSLGMELYNYIGGIKANVLPVPMMNILNGGKHSDNNINIQEFMIMPIGDITFSERLKRGAEVYQTLKKVLKEKGYMVAVGDEGGFAPTLQSEEEALDLIIEAIKKAGYVPKKDIVLALDIASTEMYEAAKKEGKDGYYFWKTNILKSKEEMIEYIEYLCEKFPLVSVEDGLAEEDWVSWKILTQKIGNKVQLVGDDLFVTNPKRLQRGINNNIAYCILIKLNQIGTITE
;
A
#
# COMPACT_ATOMS: atom_id res chain seq x y z
N ASN A 1 -15.42 -8.54 -24.20
CA ASN A 1 -13.97 -8.48 -24.20
C ASN A 1 -13.51 -7.01 -24.21
N LYS A 2 -12.78 -6.59 -23.20
CA LYS A 2 -12.32 -5.21 -23.00
C LYS A 2 -10.95 -4.90 -23.64
N SER A 3 -10.32 -5.89 -24.30
CA SER A 3 -8.96 -5.79 -24.83
C SER A 3 -8.74 -4.70 -25.88
N ASN A 4 -9.80 -4.26 -26.55
CA ASN A 4 -9.74 -3.25 -27.61
C ASN A 4 -9.99 -1.81 -27.12
N LEU A 5 -10.32 -1.63 -25.85
CA LEU A 5 -10.63 -0.33 -25.26
C LEU A 5 -9.75 -0.09 -24.03
N VAL A 6 -9.37 1.17 -23.83
CA VAL A 6 -8.61 1.57 -22.66
C VAL A 6 -9.49 1.48 -21.41
N ALA A 7 -8.99 0.89 -20.33
CA ALA A 7 -9.74 0.69 -19.09
C ALA A 7 -10.39 1.98 -18.56
N ASN A 8 -9.68 3.10 -18.59
CA ASN A 8 -10.21 4.40 -18.16
C ASN A 8 -11.38 4.90 -19.02
N GLY A 9 -11.37 4.62 -20.33
CA GLY A 9 -12.48 4.95 -21.21
C GLY A 9 -13.75 4.16 -20.89
N ILE A 10 -13.59 2.85 -20.62
CA ILE A 10 -14.70 1.97 -20.22
C ILE A 10 -15.25 2.43 -18.85
N LEU A 11 -14.36 2.67 -17.90
CA LEU A 11 -14.74 3.13 -16.56
C LEU A 11 -15.43 4.49 -16.59
N GLY A 12 -14.97 5.42 -17.45
CA GLY A 12 -15.59 6.74 -17.62
C GLY A 12 -17.07 6.63 -17.98
N VAL A 13 -17.43 5.76 -18.93
CA VAL A 13 -18.83 5.49 -19.31
C VAL A 13 -19.60 4.85 -18.15
N SER A 14 -19.03 3.84 -17.50
CA SER A 14 -19.67 3.15 -16.36
C SER A 14 -19.95 4.12 -15.20
N LEU A 15 -19.00 5.00 -14.87
CA LEU A 15 -19.17 6.05 -13.86
C LEU A 15 -20.22 7.07 -14.25
N ALA A 16 -20.23 7.52 -15.51
CA ALA A 16 -21.22 8.49 -16.01
C ALA A 16 -22.64 7.93 -15.90
N CYS A 17 -22.87 6.68 -16.32
CA CYS A 17 -24.16 6.02 -16.20
C CYS A 17 -24.60 5.90 -14.73
N CYS A 18 -23.68 5.51 -13.84
CA CYS A 18 -23.98 5.36 -12.42
C CYS A 18 -24.35 6.71 -11.78
N LYS A 19 -23.60 7.78 -12.10
CA LYS A 19 -23.91 9.14 -11.63
C LYS A 19 -25.25 9.66 -12.17
N ALA A 20 -25.53 9.41 -13.45
CA ALA A 20 -26.82 9.81 -14.05
C ALA A 20 -28.00 9.10 -13.37
N ALA A 21 -27.85 7.80 -13.07
CA ALA A 21 -28.89 7.05 -12.36
C ALA A 21 -29.08 7.58 -10.92
N ALA A 22 -28.01 7.85 -10.18
CA ALA A 22 -28.10 8.43 -8.84
C ALA A 22 -28.81 9.80 -8.88
N ASN A 23 -28.42 10.67 -9.80
CA ASN A 23 -29.04 11.99 -9.98
C ASN A 23 -30.53 11.91 -10.34
N SER A 24 -30.94 10.96 -11.19
CA SER A 24 -32.36 10.77 -11.58
C SER A 24 -33.22 10.36 -10.40
N LEU A 25 -32.62 9.73 -9.37
CA LEU A 25 -33.28 9.32 -8.13
C LEU A 25 -33.17 10.36 -7.01
N GLY A 26 -32.47 11.48 -7.24
CA GLY A 26 -32.15 12.47 -6.20
C GLY A 26 -31.28 11.94 -5.08
N MET A 27 -30.41 10.95 -5.39
CA MET A 27 -29.53 10.29 -4.41
C MET A 27 -28.09 10.71 -4.59
N GLU A 28 -27.34 10.79 -3.46
CA GLU A 28 -25.89 10.86 -3.51
C GLU A 28 -25.32 9.54 -4.06
N LEU A 29 -24.21 9.62 -4.79
CA LEU A 29 -23.63 8.45 -5.48
C LEU A 29 -23.27 7.33 -4.51
N TYR A 30 -22.70 7.64 -3.35
CA TYR A 30 -22.36 6.63 -2.35
C TYR A 30 -23.60 5.90 -1.80
N ASN A 31 -24.71 6.61 -1.64
CA ASN A 31 -25.99 6.00 -1.24
C ASN A 31 -26.57 5.13 -2.33
N TYR A 32 -26.48 5.56 -3.59
CA TYR A 32 -26.97 4.79 -4.74
C TYR A 32 -26.23 3.46 -4.88
N ILE A 33 -24.89 3.48 -4.69
CA ILE A 33 -24.05 2.26 -4.80
C ILE A 33 -24.14 1.41 -3.53
N GLY A 34 -24.02 1.99 -2.37
CA GLY A 34 -23.85 1.28 -1.09
C GLY A 34 -25.15 1.09 -0.28
N GLY A 35 -26.23 1.74 -0.71
CA GLY A 35 -27.51 1.68 -0.01
C GLY A 35 -27.46 2.27 1.41
N ILE A 36 -28.39 1.85 2.26
CA ILE A 36 -28.56 2.40 3.61
C ILE A 36 -27.37 2.10 4.56
N LYS A 37 -26.49 1.19 4.21
CA LYS A 37 -25.30 0.83 5.02
C LYS A 37 -24.06 1.63 4.64
N ALA A 38 -24.12 2.49 3.62
CA ALA A 38 -22.99 3.31 3.16
C ALA A 38 -22.77 4.52 4.08
N ASN A 39 -22.43 4.29 5.34
CA ASN A 39 -22.27 5.33 6.37
C ASN A 39 -20.97 5.23 7.16
N VAL A 40 -20.02 4.41 6.72
CA VAL A 40 -18.74 4.20 7.41
C VAL A 40 -17.61 4.64 6.50
N LEU A 41 -16.79 5.58 6.98
CA LEU A 41 -15.52 5.92 6.36
C LEU A 41 -14.41 5.01 6.90
N PRO A 42 -13.55 4.47 6.03
CA PRO A 42 -12.45 3.59 6.45
C PRO A 42 -11.37 4.35 7.24
N VAL A 43 -10.50 3.60 7.91
CA VAL A 43 -9.25 4.16 8.42
C VAL A 43 -8.39 4.59 7.25
N PRO A 44 -7.97 5.88 7.17
CA PRO A 44 -7.14 6.33 6.06
C PRO A 44 -5.73 5.73 6.17
N MET A 45 -5.24 5.18 5.05
CA MET A 45 -3.84 4.83 4.84
C MET A 45 -3.19 5.98 4.08
N MET A 46 -2.19 6.61 4.67
CA MET A 46 -1.59 7.83 4.12
C MET A 46 -0.13 7.56 3.78
N ASN A 47 0.21 7.58 2.50
CA ASN A 47 1.59 7.49 2.06
C ASN A 47 2.33 8.79 2.40
N ILE A 48 3.41 8.70 3.18
CA ILE A 48 4.18 9.86 3.65
C ILE A 48 5.66 9.81 3.29
N LEU A 49 6.16 8.65 2.82
CA LEU A 49 7.52 8.49 2.32
C LEU A 49 7.50 7.50 1.15
N ASN A 50 8.18 7.86 0.06
CA ASN A 50 8.26 7.08 -1.17
C ASN A 50 9.66 6.53 -1.44
N GLY A 51 9.68 5.34 -2.01
CA GLY A 51 10.83 4.70 -2.63
C GLY A 51 10.45 4.03 -3.94
N GLY A 52 11.05 2.89 -4.24
CA GLY A 52 10.73 2.08 -5.40
C GLY A 52 10.88 2.84 -6.73
N LYS A 53 9.97 2.59 -7.65
CA LYS A 53 9.90 3.30 -8.93
C LYS A 53 9.32 4.72 -8.81
N HIS A 54 8.67 5.05 -7.71
CA HIS A 54 8.01 6.35 -7.49
C HIS A 54 8.96 7.43 -6.98
N SER A 55 10.27 7.14 -6.92
CA SER A 55 11.29 8.12 -6.53
C SER A 55 12.68 7.76 -7.07
N ASP A 56 13.52 8.76 -7.23
CA ASP A 56 14.92 8.61 -7.66
C ASP A 56 15.88 8.36 -6.49
N ASN A 57 15.36 8.16 -5.26
CA ASN A 57 16.18 7.85 -4.09
C ASN A 57 16.68 6.39 -4.10
N ASN A 58 17.37 5.97 -3.05
CA ASN A 58 17.98 4.63 -2.93
C ASN A 58 17.13 3.60 -2.15
N ILE A 59 15.86 3.91 -1.85
CA ILE A 59 14.94 3.02 -1.14
C ILE A 59 14.17 2.16 -2.13
N ASN A 60 14.10 0.84 -1.91
CA ASN A 60 13.45 -0.11 -2.82
C ASN A 60 11.96 -0.34 -2.50
N ILE A 61 11.54 -0.25 -1.24
CA ILE A 61 10.12 -0.30 -0.85
C ILE A 61 9.42 0.95 -1.38
N GLN A 62 8.26 0.75 -2.02
CA GLN A 62 7.59 1.80 -2.80
C GLN A 62 6.90 2.84 -1.92
N GLU A 63 6.11 2.40 -0.91
CA GLU A 63 5.35 3.29 -0.05
C GLU A 63 5.49 2.94 1.43
N PHE A 64 5.66 3.99 2.22
CA PHE A 64 5.61 3.92 3.68
C PHE A 64 4.43 4.75 4.17
N MET A 65 3.44 4.06 4.72
CA MET A 65 2.17 4.65 5.10
C MET A 65 1.99 4.70 6.60
N ILE A 66 1.21 5.69 7.05
CA ILE A 66 0.70 5.78 8.42
C ILE A 66 -0.81 5.59 8.43
N MET A 67 -1.31 4.99 9.51
CA MET A 67 -2.73 4.76 9.76
C MET A 67 -3.07 5.26 11.16
N PRO A 68 -3.76 6.40 11.30
CA PRO A 68 -4.29 6.84 12.58
C PRO A 68 -5.45 5.96 13.02
N ILE A 69 -5.30 5.29 14.17
CA ILE A 69 -6.25 4.32 14.73
C ILE A 69 -6.90 4.83 16.01
N GLY A 70 -7.81 4.03 16.58
CA GLY A 70 -8.53 4.34 17.81
C GLY A 70 -10.00 4.72 17.57
N ASP A 71 -10.75 4.94 18.63
CA ASP A 71 -12.15 5.39 18.56
C ASP A 71 -12.21 6.92 18.40
N ILE A 72 -11.96 7.37 17.19
CA ILE A 72 -11.89 8.78 16.79
C ILE A 72 -12.60 8.99 15.46
N THR A 73 -13.04 10.21 15.18
CA THR A 73 -13.68 10.58 13.92
C THR A 73 -12.71 10.52 12.75
N PHE A 74 -13.22 10.39 11.53
CA PHE A 74 -12.40 10.45 10.31
C PHE A 74 -11.64 11.77 10.20
N SER A 75 -12.28 12.89 10.56
CA SER A 75 -11.62 14.22 10.55
C SER A 75 -10.42 14.29 11.50
N GLU A 76 -10.53 13.68 12.69
CA GLU A 76 -9.41 13.60 13.63
C GLU A 76 -8.31 12.68 13.10
N ARG A 77 -8.65 11.56 12.42
CA ARG A 77 -7.65 10.70 11.75
C ARG A 77 -6.87 11.49 10.70
N LEU A 78 -7.59 12.23 9.84
CA LEU A 78 -6.96 13.04 8.79
C LEU A 78 -6.04 14.11 9.38
N LYS A 79 -6.50 14.78 10.43
CA LYS A 79 -5.70 15.79 11.17
C LYS A 79 -4.41 15.16 11.71
N ARG A 80 -4.48 14.03 12.43
CA ARG A 80 -3.30 13.34 12.97
C ARG A 80 -2.31 12.97 11.88
N GLY A 81 -2.79 12.44 10.75
CA GLY A 81 -1.95 12.11 9.60
C GLY A 81 -1.23 13.33 9.04
N ALA A 82 -1.95 14.44 8.87
CA ALA A 82 -1.36 15.69 8.38
C ALA A 82 -0.31 16.26 9.36
N GLU A 83 -0.56 16.21 10.66
CA GLU A 83 0.39 16.66 11.70
C GLU A 83 1.67 15.82 11.69
N VAL A 84 1.56 14.49 11.56
CA VAL A 84 2.73 13.60 11.43
C VAL A 84 3.49 13.87 10.14
N TYR A 85 2.79 14.05 9.01
CA TYR A 85 3.43 14.39 7.73
C TYR A 85 4.23 15.68 7.80
N GLN A 86 3.66 16.73 8.38
CA GLN A 86 4.38 18.00 8.56
C GLN A 86 5.54 17.90 9.55
N THR A 87 5.39 17.06 10.57
CA THR A 87 6.47 16.77 11.53
C THR A 87 7.59 15.99 10.88
N LEU A 88 7.27 14.98 10.04
CA LEU A 88 8.27 14.24 9.26
C LEU A 88 9.09 15.19 8.36
N LYS A 89 8.44 16.18 7.73
CA LYS A 89 9.14 17.19 6.95
C LYS A 89 10.18 17.95 7.76
N LYS A 90 9.84 18.30 9.03
CA LYS A 90 10.79 18.98 9.93
C LYS A 90 11.93 18.06 10.33
N VAL A 91 11.63 16.81 10.71
CA VAL A 91 12.63 15.81 11.08
C VAL A 91 13.64 15.59 9.95
N LEU A 92 13.15 15.41 8.72
CA LEU A 92 14.01 15.24 7.54
C LEU A 92 14.93 16.45 7.33
N LYS A 93 14.38 17.68 7.42
CA LYS A 93 15.18 18.91 7.29
C LYS A 93 16.23 19.06 8.39
N GLU A 94 15.87 18.80 9.64
CA GLU A 94 16.79 18.84 10.78
C GLU A 94 17.98 17.89 10.63
N LYS A 95 17.76 16.75 9.95
CA LYS A 95 18.81 15.76 9.66
C LYS A 95 19.53 16.03 8.33
N GLY A 96 19.19 17.10 7.61
CA GLY A 96 19.83 17.46 6.34
C GLY A 96 19.32 16.69 5.11
N TYR A 97 18.20 15.97 5.25
CA TYR A 97 17.60 15.23 4.13
C TYR A 97 16.76 16.16 3.23
N MET A 98 16.68 15.80 1.95
CA MET A 98 15.78 16.44 1.01
C MET A 98 14.32 16.13 1.34
N VAL A 99 13.44 17.11 1.10
CA VAL A 99 12.00 17.02 1.32
C VAL A 99 11.21 17.20 0.01
N ALA A 100 11.83 16.84 -1.10
CA ALA A 100 11.11 16.66 -2.36
C ALA A 100 10.13 15.49 -2.20
N VAL A 101 9.00 15.58 -2.90
CA VAL A 101 7.97 14.53 -2.88
C VAL A 101 8.10 13.63 -4.10
N GLY A 102 7.81 12.36 -3.92
CA GLY A 102 7.67 11.41 -5.01
C GLY A 102 6.31 11.52 -5.71
N ASP A 103 6.06 10.65 -6.67
CA ASP A 103 4.87 10.68 -7.53
C ASP A 103 3.55 10.53 -6.76
N GLU A 104 3.58 9.92 -5.58
CA GLU A 104 2.41 9.66 -4.74
C GLU A 104 2.34 10.55 -3.49
N GLY A 105 3.12 11.64 -3.45
CA GLY A 105 3.03 12.69 -2.44
C GLY A 105 3.81 12.43 -1.15
N GLY A 106 4.43 11.28 -0.95
CA GLY A 106 5.38 11.01 0.13
C GLY A 106 6.72 11.70 -0.13
N PHE A 107 7.47 12.02 0.94
CA PHE A 107 8.84 12.52 0.79
C PHE A 107 9.77 11.44 0.22
N ALA A 108 10.74 11.83 -0.58
CA ALA A 108 11.67 10.93 -1.26
C ALA A 108 13.14 11.21 -0.86
N PRO A 109 13.51 11.13 0.42
CA PRO A 109 14.88 11.32 0.85
C PRO A 109 15.78 10.16 0.43
N THR A 110 17.06 10.43 0.22
CA THR A 110 18.08 9.37 0.12
C THR A 110 18.48 8.94 1.52
N LEU A 111 18.18 7.69 1.88
CA LEU A 111 18.39 7.11 3.21
C LEU A 111 19.38 5.94 3.12
N GLN A 112 19.81 5.41 4.27
CA GLN A 112 20.75 4.28 4.31
C GLN A 112 20.04 2.92 4.15
N SER A 113 18.77 2.83 4.57
CA SER A 113 17.97 1.60 4.49
C SER A 113 16.47 1.88 4.60
N GLU A 114 15.67 0.87 4.31
CA GLU A 114 14.24 0.86 4.53
C GLU A 114 13.87 1.00 6.02
N GLU A 115 14.69 0.44 6.91
CA GLU A 115 14.52 0.56 8.37
C GLU A 115 14.73 2.01 8.83
N GLU A 116 15.69 2.73 8.25
CA GLU A 116 15.87 4.16 8.56
C GLU A 116 14.61 4.97 8.19
N ALA A 117 13.96 4.64 7.07
CA ALA A 117 12.70 5.28 6.71
C ALA A 117 11.64 5.07 7.80
N LEU A 118 11.48 3.84 8.28
CA LEU A 118 10.53 3.49 9.33
C LEU A 118 10.90 4.17 10.67
N ASP A 119 12.18 4.22 11.03
CA ASP A 119 12.66 4.89 12.25
C ASP A 119 12.38 6.39 12.22
N LEU A 120 12.57 7.07 11.07
CA LEU A 120 12.25 8.48 10.88
C LEU A 120 10.74 8.75 11.01
N ILE A 121 9.90 7.86 10.51
CA ILE A 121 8.44 7.95 10.66
C ILE A 121 8.05 7.78 12.12
N ILE A 122 8.62 6.81 12.84
CA ILE A 122 8.40 6.61 14.28
C ILE A 122 8.85 7.85 15.09
N GLU A 123 9.98 8.45 14.74
CA GLU A 123 10.44 9.69 15.35
C GLU A 123 9.43 10.84 15.11
N ALA A 124 8.93 10.95 13.88
CA ALA A 124 7.94 11.96 13.53
C ALA A 124 6.62 11.78 14.28
N ILE A 125 6.12 10.55 14.41
CA ILE A 125 4.92 10.23 15.20
C ILE A 125 5.09 10.69 16.66
N LYS A 126 6.22 10.37 17.28
CA LYS A 126 6.52 10.75 18.67
C LYS A 126 6.66 12.27 18.82
N LYS A 127 7.38 12.94 17.91
CA LYS A 127 7.53 14.42 17.92
C LYS A 127 6.22 15.15 17.65
N ALA A 128 5.29 14.55 16.93
CA ALA A 128 3.94 15.08 16.73
C ALA A 128 3.03 14.91 17.98
N GLY A 129 3.53 14.22 19.03
CA GLY A 129 2.80 14.03 20.29
C GLY A 129 1.94 12.76 20.31
N TYR A 130 2.12 11.84 19.36
CA TYR A 130 1.37 10.59 19.27
C TYR A 130 2.22 9.39 19.69
N VAL A 131 1.53 8.32 20.11
CA VAL A 131 2.15 7.08 20.56
C VAL A 131 2.10 6.04 19.44
N PRO A 132 3.27 5.61 18.88
CA PRO A 132 3.31 4.52 17.92
C PRO A 132 2.62 3.26 18.46
N LYS A 133 1.96 2.51 17.61
CA LYS A 133 1.17 1.30 17.91
C LYS A 133 -0.15 1.56 18.65
N LYS A 134 -0.30 2.68 19.35
CA LYS A 134 -1.52 3.03 20.11
C LYS A 134 -2.40 4.03 19.35
N ASP A 135 -1.80 5.11 18.85
CA ASP A 135 -2.52 6.17 18.17
C ASP A 135 -2.35 6.08 16.65
N ILE A 136 -1.16 5.66 16.23
CA ILE A 136 -0.78 5.53 14.82
C ILE A 136 0.00 4.24 14.63
N VAL A 137 -0.38 3.47 13.62
CA VAL A 137 0.33 2.27 13.15
C VAL A 137 0.86 2.50 11.74
N LEU A 138 1.69 1.59 11.25
CA LEU A 138 2.34 1.69 9.96
C LEU A 138 1.79 0.66 8.98
N ALA A 139 1.89 0.99 7.70
CA ALA A 139 1.67 0.06 6.60
C ALA A 139 2.74 0.27 5.53
N LEU A 140 2.98 -0.77 4.74
CA LEU A 140 3.90 -0.75 3.61
C LEU A 140 3.18 -1.19 2.34
N ASP A 141 3.52 -0.58 1.22
CA ASP A 141 3.44 -1.19 -0.09
C ASP A 141 4.86 -1.45 -0.58
N ILE A 142 5.19 -2.73 -0.73
CA ILE A 142 6.55 -3.14 -1.13
C ILE A 142 6.70 -3.15 -2.65
N ALA A 143 5.62 -3.41 -3.39
CA ALA A 143 5.59 -3.54 -4.85
C ALA A 143 6.67 -4.51 -5.37
N SER A 144 6.75 -5.68 -4.76
CA SER A 144 7.86 -6.64 -4.92
C SER A 144 7.97 -7.24 -6.32
N THR A 145 6.94 -7.17 -7.15
CA THR A 145 6.98 -7.63 -8.55
C THR A 145 8.13 -6.97 -9.31
N GLU A 146 8.39 -5.68 -9.05
CA GLU A 146 9.49 -4.96 -9.68
C GLU A 146 10.87 -5.52 -9.32
N MET A 147 11.07 -5.89 -8.05
CA MET A 147 12.31 -6.51 -7.58
C MET A 147 12.50 -7.91 -8.18
N TYR A 148 11.41 -8.66 -8.33
CA TYR A 148 11.41 -9.99 -8.91
C TYR A 148 11.73 -9.95 -10.41
N GLU A 149 11.10 -9.04 -11.15
CA GLU A 149 11.38 -8.85 -12.58
C GLU A 149 12.79 -8.29 -12.83
N ALA A 150 13.30 -7.44 -11.93
CA ALA A 150 14.69 -6.98 -11.99
C ALA A 150 15.69 -8.14 -11.83
N ALA A 151 15.44 -9.06 -10.90
CA ALA A 151 16.25 -10.27 -10.73
C ALA A 151 16.23 -11.15 -11.98
N LYS A 152 15.05 -11.40 -12.56
CA LYS A 152 14.91 -12.19 -13.79
C LYS A 152 15.67 -11.60 -14.96
N LYS A 153 15.65 -10.28 -15.16
CA LYS A 153 16.39 -9.60 -16.23
C LYS A 153 17.89 -9.82 -16.13
N GLU A 154 18.40 -10.02 -14.92
CA GLU A 154 19.80 -10.35 -14.67
C GLU A 154 20.09 -11.86 -14.61
N GLY A 155 19.09 -12.71 -14.93
CA GLY A 155 19.23 -14.17 -14.85
C GLY A 155 19.34 -14.71 -13.42
N LYS A 156 18.87 -13.96 -12.43
CA LYS A 156 18.87 -14.33 -11.00
C LYS A 156 17.48 -14.82 -10.58
N ASP A 157 17.40 -15.72 -9.61
CA ASP A 157 16.15 -16.11 -8.94
C ASP A 157 16.04 -15.40 -7.59
N GLY A 158 14.87 -14.85 -7.28
CA GLY A 158 14.60 -14.11 -6.05
C GLY A 158 14.19 -12.67 -6.28
N TYR A 159 14.49 -11.81 -5.32
CA TYR A 159 14.10 -10.40 -5.27
C TYR A 159 15.34 -9.51 -5.26
N TYR A 160 15.57 -8.79 -6.34
CA TYR A 160 16.74 -7.92 -6.49
C TYR A 160 16.40 -6.48 -6.13
N PHE A 161 16.95 -6.05 -5.00
CA PHE A 161 16.90 -4.68 -4.50
C PHE A 161 17.90 -3.86 -5.34
N TRP A 162 17.46 -3.42 -6.51
CA TRP A 162 18.35 -2.85 -7.54
C TRP A 162 19.02 -1.55 -7.12
N LYS A 163 18.40 -0.78 -6.21
CA LYS A 163 18.95 0.48 -5.71
C LYS A 163 20.10 0.29 -4.73
N THR A 164 20.13 -0.84 -4.03
CA THR A 164 21.17 -1.20 -3.05
C THR A 164 22.06 -2.35 -3.51
N ASN A 165 21.78 -2.93 -4.69
CA ASN A 165 22.51 -4.06 -5.26
C ASN A 165 22.50 -5.31 -4.35
N ILE A 166 21.37 -5.58 -3.69
CA ILE A 166 21.20 -6.74 -2.81
C ILE A 166 20.21 -7.71 -3.46
N LEU A 167 20.61 -8.97 -3.60
CA LEU A 167 19.70 -10.05 -3.99
C LEU A 167 19.27 -10.81 -2.75
N LYS A 168 17.97 -11.02 -2.60
CA LYS A 168 17.38 -11.90 -1.59
C LYS A 168 16.75 -13.11 -2.29
N SER A 169 16.93 -14.30 -1.75
CA SER A 169 16.13 -15.46 -2.15
C SER A 169 14.66 -15.25 -1.77
N LYS A 170 13.78 -16.14 -2.21
CA LYS A 170 12.36 -16.08 -1.84
C LYS A 170 12.16 -16.25 -0.34
N GLU A 171 12.93 -17.15 0.26
CA GLU A 171 12.93 -17.40 1.70
C GLU A 171 13.44 -16.18 2.47
N GLU A 172 14.57 -15.60 2.05
CA GLU A 172 15.14 -14.38 2.66
C GLU A 172 14.20 -13.18 2.54
N MET A 173 13.44 -13.08 1.45
CA MET A 173 12.43 -12.01 1.32
C MET A 173 11.28 -12.18 2.30
N ILE A 174 10.80 -13.41 2.50
CA ILE A 174 9.76 -13.72 3.50
C ILE A 174 10.28 -13.41 4.92
N GLU A 175 11.50 -13.82 5.24
CA GLU A 175 12.13 -13.54 6.53
C GLU A 175 12.35 -12.04 6.77
N TYR A 176 12.71 -11.31 5.72
CA TYR A 176 12.86 -9.85 5.80
C TYR A 176 11.52 -9.14 6.10
N ILE A 177 10.44 -9.55 5.45
CA ILE A 177 9.10 -8.99 5.74
C ILE A 177 8.68 -9.33 7.17
N GLU A 178 8.87 -10.58 7.61
CA GLU A 178 8.60 -10.99 8.99
C GLU A 178 9.39 -10.14 10.01
N TYR A 179 10.69 -9.96 9.78
CA TYR A 179 11.54 -9.10 10.60
C TYR A 179 11.03 -7.66 10.70
N LEU A 180 10.65 -7.05 9.57
CA LEU A 180 10.08 -5.68 9.58
C LEU A 180 8.79 -5.61 10.41
N CYS A 181 7.92 -6.61 10.28
CA CYS A 181 6.66 -6.68 11.04
C CYS A 181 6.87 -6.91 12.55
N GLU A 182 7.95 -7.58 12.94
CA GLU A 182 8.30 -7.77 14.35
C GLU A 182 8.94 -6.52 14.97
N LYS A 183 9.79 -5.84 14.20
CA LYS A 183 10.54 -4.67 14.67
C LYS A 183 9.69 -3.40 14.73
N PHE A 184 8.79 -3.21 13.79
CA PHE A 184 7.99 -2.00 13.64
C PHE A 184 6.49 -2.27 13.88
N PRO A 185 5.68 -1.25 14.24
CA PRO A 185 4.25 -1.42 14.44
C PRO A 185 3.49 -1.50 13.10
N LEU A 186 3.94 -2.41 12.22
CA LEU A 186 3.32 -2.70 10.94
C LEU A 186 2.05 -3.55 11.15
N VAL A 187 0.95 -3.12 10.57
CA VAL A 187 -0.34 -3.83 10.61
C VAL A 187 -0.83 -4.24 9.23
N SER A 188 -0.21 -3.72 8.18
CA SER A 188 -0.55 -4.02 6.79
C SER A 188 0.69 -4.04 5.91
N VAL A 189 0.78 -5.06 5.05
CA VAL A 189 1.81 -5.20 4.01
C VAL A 189 1.10 -5.51 2.70
N GLU A 190 1.26 -4.62 1.73
CA GLU A 190 0.76 -4.73 0.38
C GLU A 190 1.88 -5.22 -0.54
N ASP A 191 1.53 -6.13 -1.45
CA ASP A 191 2.39 -6.71 -2.47
C ASP A 191 3.79 -7.07 -1.97
N GLY A 192 3.81 -7.75 -0.80
CA GLY A 192 5.04 -8.19 -0.15
C GLY A 192 5.87 -9.15 -1.00
N LEU A 193 5.24 -9.85 -1.92
CA LEU A 193 5.87 -10.78 -2.86
C LEU A 193 5.30 -10.58 -4.27
N ALA A 194 6.02 -11.06 -5.29
CA ALA A 194 5.64 -10.88 -6.69
C ALA A 194 4.27 -11.50 -7.02
N GLU A 195 3.55 -10.88 -7.94
CA GLU A 195 2.16 -11.21 -8.33
C GLU A 195 1.95 -12.63 -8.84
N GLU A 196 3.01 -13.31 -9.32
CA GLU A 196 2.96 -14.68 -9.78
C GLU A 196 3.67 -15.68 -8.85
N ASP A 197 4.27 -15.22 -7.75
CA ASP A 197 4.92 -16.10 -6.76
C ASP A 197 3.93 -16.63 -5.71
N TRP A 198 2.88 -17.28 -6.17
CA TRP A 198 1.79 -17.81 -5.35
C TRP A 198 2.25 -18.78 -4.24
N VAL A 199 3.37 -19.49 -4.47
CA VAL A 199 3.93 -20.42 -3.49
C VAL A 199 4.48 -19.66 -2.29
N SER A 200 5.31 -18.67 -2.54
CA SER A 200 5.90 -17.85 -1.48
C SER A 200 4.83 -17.01 -0.76
N TRP A 201 3.82 -16.50 -1.49
CA TRP A 201 2.67 -15.84 -0.90
C TRP A 201 1.91 -16.71 0.12
N LYS A 202 1.74 -18.00 -0.19
CA LYS A 202 1.12 -18.94 0.75
C LYS A 202 1.94 -19.12 2.02
N ILE A 203 3.26 -19.23 1.88
CA ILE A 203 4.18 -19.37 3.02
C ILE A 203 4.13 -18.09 3.87
N LEU A 204 4.23 -16.92 3.26
CA LEU A 204 4.13 -15.63 3.94
C LEU A 204 2.80 -15.51 4.70
N THR A 205 1.68 -15.88 4.05
CA THR A 205 0.35 -15.85 4.67
C THR A 205 0.27 -16.74 5.90
N GLN A 206 0.84 -17.94 5.84
CA GLN A 206 0.89 -18.86 6.99
C GLN A 206 1.73 -18.33 8.14
N LYS A 207 2.84 -17.65 7.83
CA LYS A 207 3.77 -17.12 8.85
C LYS A 207 3.20 -15.91 9.61
N ILE A 208 2.73 -14.90 8.91
CA ILE A 208 2.39 -13.61 9.52
C ILE A 208 0.94 -13.15 9.32
N GLY A 209 0.14 -13.83 8.47
CA GLY A 209 -1.20 -13.38 8.12
C GLY A 209 -2.20 -13.34 9.28
N ASN A 210 -1.90 -13.98 10.41
CA ASN A 210 -2.70 -13.88 11.63
C ASN A 210 -2.37 -12.65 12.49
N LYS A 211 -1.28 -11.94 12.17
CA LYS A 211 -0.78 -10.76 12.90
C LYS A 211 -0.85 -9.49 12.06
N VAL A 212 -0.68 -9.61 10.74
CA VAL A 212 -0.56 -8.50 9.81
C VAL A 212 -1.51 -8.71 8.63
N GLN A 213 -2.21 -7.66 8.23
CA GLN A 213 -3.05 -7.65 7.04
C GLN A 213 -2.14 -7.77 5.80
N LEU A 214 -2.34 -8.84 5.02
CA LEU A 214 -1.65 -9.04 3.75
C LEU A 214 -2.59 -8.63 2.61
N VAL A 215 -2.18 -7.64 1.85
CA VAL A 215 -2.99 -7.01 0.80
C VAL A 215 -2.42 -7.35 -0.57
N GLY A 216 -3.28 -7.73 -1.50
CA GLY A 216 -2.90 -7.87 -2.92
C GLY A 216 -3.49 -6.72 -3.73
N ASP A 217 -2.62 -5.89 -4.30
CA ASP A 217 -2.92 -4.98 -5.40
C ASP A 217 -2.54 -5.66 -6.72
N ASP A 218 -1.27 -5.78 -7.04
CA ASP A 218 -0.79 -6.46 -8.25
C ASP A 218 -1.14 -7.96 -8.23
N LEU A 219 -1.13 -8.58 -7.06
CA LEU A 219 -1.51 -9.99 -6.89
C LEU A 219 -2.93 -10.25 -7.40
N PHE A 220 -3.88 -9.37 -7.14
CA PHE A 220 -5.29 -9.58 -7.46
C PHE A 220 -5.82 -8.71 -8.59
N VAL A 221 -5.21 -7.56 -8.85
CA VAL A 221 -5.58 -6.57 -9.88
C VAL A 221 -7.08 -6.30 -9.97
N THR A 222 -7.77 -6.24 -8.83
CA THR A 222 -9.24 -6.10 -8.72
C THR A 222 -10.00 -7.14 -9.57
N ASN A 223 -9.38 -8.31 -9.82
CA ASN A 223 -9.92 -9.36 -10.68
C ASN A 223 -10.55 -10.49 -9.87
N PRO A 224 -11.88 -10.75 -10.00
CA PRO A 224 -12.57 -11.80 -9.25
C PRO A 224 -11.95 -13.19 -9.41
N LYS A 225 -11.38 -13.52 -10.57
CA LYS A 225 -10.76 -14.84 -10.80
C LYS A 225 -9.46 -14.99 -10.02
N ARG A 226 -8.62 -13.94 -9.98
CA ARG A 226 -7.38 -13.97 -9.18
C ARG A 226 -7.70 -13.96 -7.69
N LEU A 227 -8.68 -13.17 -7.27
CA LEU A 227 -9.17 -13.17 -5.89
C LEU A 227 -9.69 -14.55 -5.49
N GLN A 228 -10.50 -15.21 -6.32
CA GLN A 228 -10.99 -16.57 -6.05
C GLN A 228 -9.84 -17.58 -5.92
N ARG A 229 -8.78 -17.43 -6.72
CA ARG A 229 -7.56 -18.26 -6.58
C ARG A 229 -6.92 -18.04 -5.21
N GLY A 230 -6.81 -16.80 -4.74
CA GLY A 230 -6.30 -16.47 -3.40
C GLY A 230 -7.14 -17.12 -2.30
N ILE A 231 -8.47 -16.95 -2.35
CA ILE A 231 -9.42 -17.53 -1.39
C ILE A 231 -9.27 -19.06 -1.34
N ASN A 232 -9.29 -19.73 -2.48
CA ASN A 232 -9.21 -21.20 -2.57
C ASN A 232 -7.89 -21.77 -2.02
N ASN A 233 -6.83 -20.96 -2.00
CA ASN A 233 -5.50 -21.39 -1.54
C ASN A 233 -5.09 -20.80 -0.19
N ASN A 234 -5.97 -20.02 0.46
CA ASN A 234 -5.70 -19.28 1.70
C ASN A 234 -4.45 -18.37 1.55
N ILE A 235 -4.45 -17.53 0.52
CA ILE A 235 -3.38 -16.61 0.18
C ILE A 235 -3.89 -15.19 0.32
N ALA A 236 -3.17 -14.38 1.07
CA ALA A 236 -3.54 -13.02 1.46
C ALA A 236 -4.94 -12.97 2.14
N TYR A 237 -5.30 -11.85 2.72
CA TYR A 237 -6.60 -11.70 3.38
C TYR A 237 -7.36 -10.48 2.90
N CYS A 238 -6.68 -9.57 2.20
CA CYS A 238 -7.22 -8.32 1.73
C CYS A 238 -6.89 -8.09 0.26
N ILE A 239 -7.73 -7.34 -0.38
CA ILE A 239 -7.55 -6.87 -1.76
C ILE A 239 -7.57 -5.35 -1.77
N LEU A 240 -6.69 -4.73 -2.53
CA LEU A 240 -6.83 -3.34 -2.91
C LEU A 240 -7.78 -3.23 -4.11
N ILE A 241 -8.75 -2.33 -4.02
CA ILE A 241 -9.74 -2.14 -5.08
C ILE A 241 -9.40 -0.89 -5.89
N LYS A 242 -9.09 -1.08 -7.17
CA LYS A 242 -8.88 -0.01 -8.14
C LYS A 242 -9.89 -0.17 -9.29
N LEU A 243 -10.84 0.73 -9.40
CA LEU A 243 -11.90 0.64 -10.42
C LEU A 243 -11.34 0.60 -11.85
N ASN A 244 -10.19 1.27 -12.08
CA ASN A 244 -9.54 1.31 -13.39
C ASN A 244 -8.80 0.01 -13.77
N GLN A 245 -8.52 -0.88 -12.82
CA GLN A 245 -7.93 -2.20 -13.11
C GLN A 245 -8.98 -3.15 -13.70
N ILE A 246 -10.22 -3.12 -13.22
CA ILE A 246 -11.30 -3.98 -13.71
C ILE A 246 -12.15 -3.29 -14.77
N GLY A 247 -12.34 -1.98 -14.71
CA GLY A 247 -12.88 -1.13 -15.75
C GLY A 247 -14.39 -0.89 -15.71
N THR A 248 -15.15 -1.47 -14.77
CA THR A 248 -16.56 -1.13 -14.55
C THR A 248 -16.89 -1.11 -13.05
N ILE A 249 -17.90 -0.31 -12.68
CA ILE A 249 -18.42 -0.33 -11.31
C ILE A 249 -19.13 -1.66 -11.02
N THR A 250 -19.77 -2.26 -12.02
CA THR A 250 -20.51 -3.52 -11.87
C THR A 250 -19.60 -4.69 -11.46
N GLU A 251 -18.45 -4.80 -12.06
CA GLU A 251 -17.48 -5.87 -11.73
C GLU A 251 -16.78 -5.60 -10.42
#